data_ba2b65d325ff168e309c753fa52bb440
#
_entry.id   ba2b65d325ff168e309c753fa52bb440
#
_cell.length_a   1.000
_cell.length_b   1.000
_cell.length_c   1.000
_cell.angle_alpha   90.00
_cell.angle_beta   90.00
_cell.angle_gamma   90.00
#
_symmetry.space_group_name_H-M   'P 1'
#
loop_
_entity.id
_entity.type
_entity.pdbx_description
1 polymer ?
#
loop_
_entity_poly.entity_id
_entity_poly.type
_entity_poly.pdbx_seq_one_letter_code
_entity_poly.pdbx_strand_id
1 'polypeptide(L)'
;MNFKYTAIALTLMGTLAACGGSGSDSSDTGTTDPVVPETGFTFAATEMVTNLTDDVIVAGYADLAAQGDALLLATQKLLNSTSQADLVAAQDAWKAARKPWEQGESHIFGPVDSLSIDPHLDSWPLNTTDLQTQLDNSNGFDAETIKSWNDDVQGFHTIEFLLFGDGVNDNTKLISELTTAEREYVIALSEVFRDYAVQLDDAWQVSHNPQDTNALPYADLLKTPGSDSNTIYSSELAVIEELINGMIGIVDEVGNGKIADPFGDSLANADTSKVESQYSWNSLTDFADNIQGVRNVYQGEFIGGADKQGIIDFVAAADSDLSVRIASEIDDSILKIQAISGSNNMPFRQAILDEDGRARIQTAVTALTTLQASLESDVIPLLSEWNAQ
;
A
#
# COMPACT_ATOMS: atom_id res chain seq x y z
N MET A 1 -8.85 14.58 3.57
CA MET A 1 -8.04 15.58 2.84
C MET A 1 -8.12 15.23 1.38
N ASN A 2 -8.77 16.03 0.53
CA ASN A 2 -8.93 15.69 -0.89
C ASN A 2 -7.60 15.91 -1.62
N PHE A 3 -6.82 14.87 -1.83
CA PHE A 3 -5.66 14.93 -2.71
C PHE A 3 -6.14 14.97 -4.16
N LYS A 4 -5.94 16.12 -4.81
CA LYS A 4 -6.12 16.24 -6.24
C LYS A 4 -4.85 15.74 -6.92
N TYR A 5 -4.92 14.56 -7.50
CA TYR A 5 -3.90 14.13 -8.43
C TYR A 5 -3.86 15.08 -9.62
N THR A 6 -2.78 15.85 -9.72
CA THR A 6 -2.53 16.68 -10.89
C THR A 6 -1.82 15.81 -11.92
N ALA A 7 -2.57 15.26 -12.86
CA ALA A 7 -2.00 14.58 -14.02
C ALA A 7 -1.15 15.59 -14.82
N ILE A 8 0.16 15.41 -14.79
CA ILE A 8 1.09 16.15 -15.65
C ILE A 8 1.09 15.46 -17.01
N ALA A 9 0.29 15.95 -17.93
CA ALA A 9 0.34 15.55 -19.32
C ALA A 9 1.59 16.16 -19.98
N LEU A 10 2.62 15.36 -20.19
CA LEU A 10 3.80 15.73 -20.96
C LEU A 10 3.46 15.65 -22.46
N THR A 11 3.22 16.80 -23.08
CA THR A 11 3.01 16.90 -24.53
C THR A 11 4.37 16.90 -25.23
N LEU A 12 4.78 15.75 -25.80
CA LEU A 12 5.92 15.69 -26.72
C LEU A 12 5.51 16.28 -28.07
N MET A 13 6.00 17.47 -28.42
CA MET A 13 5.93 18.01 -29.76
C MET A 13 7.10 17.48 -30.59
N GLY A 14 6.84 16.47 -31.41
CA GLY A 14 7.76 15.99 -32.43
C GLY A 14 7.78 16.95 -33.63
N THR A 15 8.91 17.58 -33.90
CA THR A 15 9.14 18.34 -35.14
C THR A 15 9.55 17.40 -36.25
N LEU A 16 8.64 17.17 -37.22
CA LEU A 16 8.96 16.55 -38.50
C LEU A 16 9.65 17.55 -39.41
N ALA A 17 10.94 17.34 -39.67
CA ALA A 17 11.64 18.02 -40.77
C ALA A 17 11.59 17.13 -42.01
N ALA A 18 10.73 17.51 -42.97
CA ALA A 18 10.73 16.93 -44.30
C ALA A 18 11.74 17.65 -45.16
N CYS A 19 12.71 16.92 -45.71
CA CYS A 19 13.53 17.39 -46.85
C CYS A 19 13.35 16.43 -48.01
N GLY A 20 12.67 16.90 -49.06
CA GLY A 20 12.57 16.20 -50.33
C GLY A 20 13.79 16.50 -51.22
N GLY A 21 14.21 15.50 -51.98
CA GLY A 21 15.23 15.63 -53.03
C GLY A 21 15.20 14.40 -53.93
N SER A 22 14.68 14.56 -55.13
CA SER A 22 14.67 13.57 -56.22
C SER A 22 16.03 13.45 -56.90
N GLY A 23 16.46 12.23 -57.25
CA GLY A 23 17.58 11.99 -58.17
C GLY A 23 17.83 10.51 -58.35
N SER A 24 17.48 9.99 -59.54
CA SER A 24 17.79 8.63 -60.00
C SER A 24 19.28 8.45 -60.25
N ASP A 25 19.88 7.34 -59.86
CA ASP A 25 20.54 6.39 -60.74
C ASP A 25 21.06 5.16 -59.99
N SER A 26 20.98 4.04 -60.65
CA SER A 26 21.34 2.69 -60.23
C SER A 26 22.86 2.46 -60.14
N SER A 27 23.33 1.90 -59.03
CA SER A 27 24.42 0.92 -59.03
C SER A 27 24.42 0.15 -57.72
N ASP A 28 24.25 -1.16 -57.85
CA ASP A 28 24.33 -2.18 -56.80
C ASP A 28 25.73 -2.19 -56.18
N THR A 29 25.87 -1.73 -54.97
CA THR A 29 26.95 -2.05 -54.05
C THR A 29 26.35 -2.27 -52.68
N GLY A 30 26.42 -3.52 -52.22
CA GLY A 30 25.96 -3.93 -50.89
C GLY A 30 26.53 -3.03 -49.79
N THR A 31 25.80 -2.01 -49.45
CA THR A 31 25.95 -1.28 -48.20
C THR A 31 25.12 -2.02 -47.15
N THR A 32 25.80 -2.74 -46.28
CA THR A 32 25.24 -3.03 -44.97
C THR A 32 24.88 -1.67 -44.37
N ASP A 33 23.59 -1.38 -44.26
CA ASP A 33 23.13 -0.26 -43.44
C ASP A 33 23.87 -0.35 -42.09
N PRO A 34 24.41 0.76 -41.56
CA PRO A 34 24.97 0.75 -40.24
C PRO A 34 23.84 0.27 -39.31
N VAL A 35 24.02 -0.89 -38.69
CA VAL A 35 23.18 -1.33 -37.57
C VAL A 35 23.33 -0.23 -36.55
N VAL A 36 22.34 0.65 -36.45
CA VAL A 36 22.19 1.56 -35.29
C VAL A 36 22.11 0.60 -34.11
N PRO A 37 23.00 0.67 -33.13
CA PRO A 37 22.86 -0.16 -31.93
C PRO A 37 21.44 0.10 -31.41
N GLU A 38 20.65 -0.94 -31.23
CA GLU A 38 19.42 -0.81 -30.44
C GLU A 38 19.85 -0.36 -29.06
N THR A 39 19.64 0.92 -28.78
CA THR A 39 19.87 1.46 -27.45
C THR A 39 18.69 1.01 -26.61
N GLY A 40 18.94 0.17 -25.62
CA GLY A 40 17.92 -0.38 -24.74
C GLY A 40 18.21 -1.84 -24.37
N PHE A 41 17.30 -2.41 -23.58
CA PHE A 41 17.38 -3.80 -23.13
C PHE A 41 16.10 -4.56 -23.48
N THR A 42 16.14 -5.89 -23.39
CA THR A 42 15.00 -6.78 -23.58
C THR A 42 14.73 -7.56 -22.30
N PHE A 43 13.46 -7.71 -21.95
CA PHE A 43 12.99 -8.50 -20.82
C PHE A 43 11.62 -9.09 -21.17
N ALA A 44 11.37 -10.36 -20.89
CA ALA A 44 10.08 -11.01 -21.09
C ALA A 44 9.25 -10.83 -19.80
N ALA A 45 8.32 -9.87 -19.80
CA ALA A 45 7.63 -9.42 -18.60
C ALA A 45 6.46 -10.30 -18.15
N THR A 46 5.92 -11.15 -19.03
CA THR A 46 4.69 -11.93 -18.77
C THR A 46 4.76 -12.79 -17.51
N GLU A 47 5.90 -13.45 -17.25
CA GLU A 47 6.08 -14.30 -16.07
C GLU A 47 6.13 -13.44 -14.79
N MET A 48 6.85 -12.32 -14.82
CA MET A 48 6.92 -11.36 -13.73
C MET A 48 5.54 -10.79 -13.40
N VAL A 49 4.82 -10.30 -14.41
CA VAL A 49 3.46 -9.74 -14.22
C VAL A 49 2.53 -10.79 -13.64
N THR A 50 2.59 -12.04 -14.14
CA THR A 50 1.78 -13.15 -13.61
C THR A 50 2.11 -13.43 -12.15
N ASN A 51 3.39 -13.53 -11.81
CA ASN A 51 3.84 -13.76 -10.43
C ASN A 51 3.41 -12.63 -9.50
N LEU A 52 3.67 -11.36 -9.86
CA LEU A 52 3.29 -10.20 -9.05
C LEU A 52 1.78 -10.15 -8.84
N THR A 53 0.99 -10.48 -9.87
CA THR A 53 -0.46 -10.53 -9.76
C THR A 53 -0.93 -11.63 -8.83
N ASP A 54 -0.50 -12.88 -9.04
CA ASP A 54 -1.06 -14.05 -8.35
C ASP A 54 -0.44 -14.24 -6.95
N ASP A 55 0.89 -14.13 -6.84
CA ASP A 55 1.63 -14.52 -5.63
C ASP A 55 1.98 -13.33 -4.72
N VAL A 56 1.77 -12.08 -5.17
CA VAL A 56 1.94 -10.88 -4.33
C VAL A 56 0.59 -10.23 -4.07
N ILE A 57 -0.08 -9.73 -5.10
CA ILE A 57 -1.29 -8.91 -4.95
C ILE A 57 -2.49 -9.76 -4.50
N VAL A 58 -2.85 -10.78 -5.27
CA VAL A 58 -4.00 -11.65 -4.96
C VAL A 58 -3.76 -12.39 -3.64
N ALA A 59 -2.56 -12.89 -3.39
CA ALA A 59 -2.22 -13.54 -2.13
C ALA A 59 -2.35 -12.58 -0.94
N GLY A 60 -1.97 -11.29 -1.10
CA GLY A 60 -2.10 -10.25 -0.09
C GLY A 60 -3.57 -9.96 0.26
N TYR A 61 -4.44 -9.78 -0.73
CA TYR A 61 -5.85 -9.52 -0.48
C TYR A 61 -6.60 -10.74 0.04
N ALA A 62 -6.22 -11.96 -0.37
CA ALA A 62 -6.74 -13.18 0.24
C ALA A 62 -6.34 -13.31 1.72
N ASP A 63 -5.11 -12.93 2.10
CA ASP A 63 -4.70 -12.87 3.51
C ASP A 63 -5.49 -11.80 4.27
N LEU A 64 -5.69 -10.60 3.68
CA LEU A 64 -6.52 -9.54 4.28
C LEU A 64 -7.93 -10.03 4.60
N ALA A 65 -8.59 -10.71 3.66
CA ALA A 65 -9.92 -11.28 3.86
C ALA A 65 -9.92 -12.34 4.99
N ALA A 66 -8.92 -13.21 5.02
CA ALA A 66 -8.77 -14.22 6.08
C ALA A 66 -8.51 -13.59 7.46
N GLN A 67 -7.71 -12.51 7.54
CA GLN A 67 -7.49 -11.77 8.78
C GLN A 67 -8.74 -10.99 9.21
N GLY A 68 -9.56 -10.50 8.26
CA GLY A 68 -10.87 -9.92 8.54
C GLY A 68 -11.82 -10.91 9.23
N ASP A 69 -11.89 -12.15 8.74
CA ASP A 69 -12.64 -13.22 9.40
C ASP A 69 -12.10 -13.51 10.82
N ALA A 70 -10.78 -13.56 10.98
CA ALA A 70 -10.14 -13.81 12.27
C ALA A 70 -10.42 -12.67 13.28
N LEU A 71 -10.37 -11.41 12.82
CA LEU A 71 -10.70 -10.24 13.63
C LEU A 71 -12.16 -10.28 14.09
N LEU A 72 -13.11 -10.55 13.19
CA LEU A 72 -14.52 -10.69 13.53
C LEU A 72 -14.74 -11.80 14.57
N LEU A 73 -14.14 -12.98 14.39
CA LEU A 73 -14.24 -14.08 15.34
C LEU A 73 -13.66 -13.73 16.71
N ALA A 74 -12.57 -12.97 16.77
CA ALA A 74 -11.94 -12.54 18.02
C ALA A 74 -12.79 -11.48 18.74
N THR A 75 -13.33 -10.49 18.01
CA THR A 75 -14.18 -9.44 18.61
C THR A 75 -15.54 -9.98 19.06
N GLN A 76 -16.14 -10.94 18.37
CA GLN A 76 -17.38 -11.60 18.79
C GLN A 76 -17.28 -12.24 20.20
N LYS A 77 -16.10 -12.73 20.60
CA LYS A 77 -15.89 -13.28 21.94
C LYS A 77 -16.00 -12.22 23.04
N LEU A 78 -15.77 -10.93 22.70
CA LEU A 78 -15.81 -9.84 23.67
C LEU A 78 -17.20 -9.56 24.22
N LEU A 79 -18.29 -9.91 23.49
CA LEU A 79 -19.66 -9.53 23.85
C LEU A 79 -20.02 -9.83 25.32
N ASN A 80 -19.67 -11.02 25.79
CA ASN A 80 -19.96 -11.46 27.16
C ASN A 80 -18.69 -11.84 27.93
N SER A 81 -17.50 -11.55 27.39
CA SER A 81 -16.24 -11.93 28.04
C SER A 81 -15.89 -11.01 29.22
N THR A 82 -15.30 -11.60 30.25
CA THR A 82 -14.62 -10.91 31.33
C THR A 82 -13.12 -11.23 31.34
N SER A 83 -12.62 -11.92 30.32
CA SER A 83 -11.24 -12.38 30.20
C SER A 83 -10.37 -11.35 29.52
N GLN A 84 -9.34 -10.86 30.19
CA GLN A 84 -8.34 -9.99 29.56
C GLN A 84 -7.66 -10.68 28.37
N ALA A 85 -7.53 -12.01 28.39
CA ALA A 85 -6.94 -12.77 27.28
C ALA A 85 -7.79 -12.69 26.00
N ASP A 86 -9.13 -12.56 26.10
CA ASP A 86 -9.97 -12.38 24.92
C ASP A 86 -9.80 -10.99 24.32
N LEU A 87 -9.59 -9.94 25.13
CA LEU A 87 -9.27 -8.60 24.63
C LEU A 87 -7.90 -8.59 23.96
N VAL A 88 -6.88 -9.20 24.56
CA VAL A 88 -5.55 -9.33 23.94
C VAL A 88 -5.64 -10.08 22.61
N ALA A 89 -6.44 -11.16 22.55
CA ALA A 89 -6.63 -11.89 21.30
C ALA A 89 -7.29 -11.03 20.19
N ALA A 90 -8.22 -10.14 20.55
CA ALA A 90 -8.83 -9.20 19.59
C ALA A 90 -7.81 -8.11 19.15
N GLN A 91 -6.99 -7.61 20.07
CA GLN A 91 -5.89 -6.69 19.79
C GLN A 91 -4.85 -7.31 18.83
N ASP A 92 -4.48 -8.56 19.06
CA ASP A 92 -3.53 -9.30 18.22
C ASP A 92 -4.14 -9.58 16.83
N ALA A 93 -5.44 -9.90 16.75
CA ALA A 93 -6.14 -10.09 15.48
C ALA A 93 -6.23 -8.77 14.68
N TRP A 94 -6.42 -7.63 15.35
CA TRP A 94 -6.38 -6.32 14.69
C TRP A 94 -4.99 -6.04 14.08
N LYS A 95 -3.91 -6.28 14.83
CA LYS A 95 -2.53 -6.13 14.31
C LYS A 95 -2.24 -7.08 13.16
N ALA A 96 -2.77 -8.30 13.22
CA ALA A 96 -2.62 -9.26 12.14
C ALA A 96 -3.34 -8.82 10.86
N ALA A 97 -4.51 -8.16 10.98
CA ALA A 97 -5.25 -7.63 9.84
C ALA A 97 -4.58 -6.37 9.23
N ARG A 98 -3.92 -5.53 10.07
CA ARG A 98 -3.14 -4.38 9.58
C ARG A 98 -2.05 -4.81 8.60
N LYS A 99 -1.34 -5.88 8.91
CA LYS A 99 -0.16 -6.30 8.14
C LYS A 99 -0.42 -6.49 6.63
N PRO A 100 -1.37 -7.34 6.16
CA PRO A 100 -1.62 -7.48 4.72
C PRO A 100 -2.19 -6.20 4.10
N TRP A 101 -2.90 -5.36 4.85
CA TRP A 101 -3.36 -4.06 4.35
C TRP A 101 -2.18 -3.14 4.08
N GLU A 102 -1.32 -2.89 5.07
CA GLU A 102 -0.14 -2.04 4.94
C GLU A 102 0.81 -2.51 3.84
N GLN A 103 1.04 -3.82 3.74
CA GLN A 103 1.84 -4.37 2.64
C GLN A 103 1.13 -4.22 1.28
N GLY A 104 -0.20 -4.16 1.26
CA GLY A 104 -1.03 -3.92 0.08
C GLY A 104 -0.96 -2.48 -0.43
N GLU A 105 -0.58 -1.51 0.40
CA GLU A 105 -0.54 -0.10 -0.02
C GLU A 105 0.49 0.20 -1.11
N SER A 106 1.42 -0.71 -1.37
CA SER A 106 2.32 -0.64 -2.53
C SER A 106 1.63 -0.88 -3.88
N HIS A 107 0.35 -1.29 -3.86
CA HIS A 107 -0.46 -1.58 -5.06
C HIS A 107 -1.93 -1.20 -4.86
N ILE A 108 -2.15 -0.06 -4.19
CA ILE A 108 -3.48 0.59 -4.07
C ILE A 108 -3.85 1.19 -5.43
N PHE A 109 -4.46 0.36 -6.30
CA PHE A 109 -5.02 0.73 -7.58
C PHE A 109 -6.17 -0.20 -7.97
N GLY A 110 -6.86 0.10 -9.06
CA GLY A 110 -7.92 -0.76 -9.59
C GLY A 110 -9.11 -0.88 -8.65
N PRO A 111 -9.44 -2.09 -8.12
CA PRO A 111 -10.60 -2.30 -7.26
C PRO A 111 -10.59 -1.49 -5.96
N VAL A 112 -9.44 -1.21 -5.35
CA VAL A 112 -9.36 -0.37 -4.14
C VAL A 112 -9.97 0.99 -4.42
N ASP A 113 -9.55 1.65 -5.53
CA ASP A 113 -10.05 2.96 -5.94
C ASP A 113 -11.49 2.88 -6.49
N SER A 114 -11.74 1.96 -7.45
CA SER A 114 -13.01 1.91 -8.18
C SER A 114 -14.21 1.53 -7.29
N LEU A 115 -13.96 0.80 -6.21
CA LEU A 115 -14.96 0.43 -5.21
C LEU A 115 -14.90 1.30 -3.95
N SER A 116 -13.99 2.30 -3.90
CA SER A 116 -13.78 3.18 -2.75
C SER A 116 -13.53 2.43 -1.45
N ILE A 117 -12.72 1.35 -1.51
CA ILE A 117 -12.48 0.46 -0.36
C ILE A 117 -11.61 1.15 0.70
N ASP A 118 -10.57 1.87 0.28
CA ASP A 118 -9.59 2.49 1.17
C ASP A 118 -10.22 3.36 2.27
N PRO A 119 -11.05 4.38 1.99
CA PRO A 119 -11.62 5.21 3.04
C PRO A 119 -12.52 4.44 4.01
N HIS A 120 -13.11 3.32 3.60
CA HIS A 120 -13.94 2.49 4.49
C HIS A 120 -13.10 1.61 5.42
N LEU A 121 -11.88 1.23 5.01
CA LEU A 121 -10.99 0.39 5.80
C LEU A 121 -10.03 1.20 6.67
N ASP A 122 -9.47 2.31 6.14
CA ASP A 122 -8.31 2.99 6.73
C ASP A 122 -8.43 4.52 6.80
N SER A 123 -9.65 5.02 7.04
CA SER A 123 -9.86 6.47 7.22
C SER A 123 -9.15 7.00 8.46
N TRP A 124 -8.33 8.03 8.29
CA TRP A 124 -7.57 8.69 9.33
C TRP A 124 -7.63 10.22 9.17
N PRO A 125 -7.69 11.05 10.23
CA PRO A 125 -7.79 10.64 11.64
C PRO A 125 -9.21 10.26 12.08
N LEU A 126 -9.30 9.43 13.14
CA LEU A 126 -10.57 9.10 13.81
C LEU A 126 -11.25 10.34 14.36
N ASN A 127 -12.55 10.48 14.12
CA ASN A 127 -13.40 11.51 14.75
C ASN A 127 -13.96 11.01 16.08
N THR A 128 -13.20 11.24 17.16
CA THR A 128 -13.59 10.79 18.50
C THR A 128 -14.88 11.43 19.02
N THR A 129 -15.26 12.62 18.53
CA THR A 129 -16.52 13.30 18.90
C THR A 129 -17.72 12.59 18.28
N ASP A 130 -17.62 12.27 16.99
CA ASP A 130 -18.70 11.56 16.30
C ASP A 130 -18.78 10.11 16.79
N LEU A 131 -17.66 9.45 17.04
CA LEU A 131 -17.61 8.14 17.69
C LEU A 131 -18.38 8.14 19.02
N GLN A 132 -18.11 9.10 19.91
CA GLN A 132 -18.83 9.20 21.19
C GLN A 132 -20.34 9.45 20.97
N THR A 133 -20.69 10.26 19.96
CA THR A 133 -22.08 10.50 19.59
C THR A 133 -22.78 9.20 19.16
N GLN A 134 -22.11 8.35 18.40
CA GLN A 134 -22.66 7.04 18.00
C GLN A 134 -22.84 6.13 19.22
N LEU A 135 -21.86 6.08 20.12
CA LEU A 135 -21.94 5.29 21.35
C LEU A 135 -23.11 5.74 22.27
N ASP A 136 -23.32 7.06 22.43
CA ASP A 136 -24.34 7.62 23.31
C ASP A 136 -25.77 7.46 22.77
N ASN A 137 -25.95 7.49 21.45
CA ASN A 137 -27.27 7.52 20.80
C ASN A 137 -27.73 6.15 20.25
N SER A 138 -26.86 5.14 20.34
CA SER A 138 -27.16 3.82 19.75
C SER A 138 -28.22 3.04 20.53
N ASN A 139 -29.11 2.40 19.77
CA ASN A 139 -30.01 1.35 20.26
C ASN A 139 -29.53 -0.06 19.87
N GLY A 140 -28.23 -0.20 19.58
CA GLY A 140 -27.55 -1.36 19.04
C GLY A 140 -26.78 -0.99 17.77
N PHE A 141 -25.87 -1.84 17.36
CA PHE A 141 -25.03 -1.63 16.18
C PHE A 141 -25.20 -2.80 15.21
N ASP A 142 -25.38 -2.50 13.95
CA ASP A 142 -25.36 -3.48 12.87
C ASP A 142 -24.53 -2.98 11.68
N ALA A 143 -23.92 -3.90 10.95
CA ALA A 143 -22.99 -3.60 9.87
C ALA A 143 -23.60 -2.73 8.77
N GLU A 144 -24.85 -3.00 8.38
CA GLU A 144 -25.50 -2.25 7.29
C GLU A 144 -25.75 -0.77 7.65
N THR A 145 -26.08 -0.51 8.90
CA THR A 145 -26.22 0.87 9.40
C THR A 145 -24.85 1.57 9.41
N ILE A 146 -23.80 0.91 9.91
CA ILE A 146 -22.45 1.48 10.00
C ILE A 146 -21.90 1.82 8.62
N LYS A 147 -22.08 0.97 7.60
CA LYS A 147 -21.67 1.26 6.21
C LYS A 147 -22.27 2.56 5.64
N SER A 148 -23.33 3.07 6.23
CA SER A 148 -23.94 4.36 5.83
C SER A 148 -23.37 5.58 6.56
N TRP A 149 -22.49 5.38 7.55
CA TRP A 149 -21.89 6.45 8.33
C TRP A 149 -20.66 7.05 7.64
N ASN A 150 -20.13 8.14 8.22
CA ASN A 150 -18.87 8.70 7.77
C ASN A 150 -17.72 7.71 8.00
N ASP A 151 -16.75 7.74 7.12
CA ASP A 151 -15.58 6.84 7.19
C ASP A 151 -14.72 7.08 8.43
N ASP A 152 -14.69 8.30 8.96
CA ASP A 152 -13.95 8.71 10.15
C ASP A 152 -14.46 8.12 11.49
N VAL A 153 -15.48 7.26 11.45
CA VAL A 153 -15.99 6.46 12.57
C VAL A 153 -16.11 4.96 12.21
N GLN A 154 -15.41 4.52 11.16
CA GLN A 154 -15.35 3.13 10.69
C GLN A 154 -13.89 2.67 10.60
N GLY A 155 -13.66 1.47 10.09
CA GLY A 155 -12.37 0.95 9.71
C GLY A 155 -11.41 0.67 10.86
N PHE A 156 -10.16 0.55 10.51
CA PHE A 156 -9.08 0.14 11.40
C PHE A 156 -8.94 1.04 12.62
N HIS A 157 -8.94 2.35 12.46
CA HIS A 157 -8.61 3.28 13.55
C HIS A 157 -9.75 3.44 14.56
N THR A 158 -10.99 3.22 14.16
CA THR A 158 -12.12 3.13 15.10
C THR A 158 -12.05 1.84 15.91
N ILE A 159 -11.76 0.70 15.26
CA ILE A 159 -11.55 -0.59 15.94
C ILE A 159 -10.36 -0.49 16.89
N GLU A 160 -9.26 0.13 16.46
CA GLU A 160 -8.05 0.37 17.26
C GLU A 160 -8.36 1.11 18.55
N PHE A 161 -9.03 2.28 18.45
CA PHE A 161 -9.38 3.08 19.61
C PHE A 161 -10.25 2.31 20.61
N LEU A 162 -11.24 1.57 20.12
CA LEU A 162 -12.14 0.77 20.97
C LEU A 162 -11.38 -0.34 21.69
N LEU A 163 -10.41 -0.99 21.05
CA LEU A 163 -9.65 -2.10 21.62
C LEU A 163 -8.49 -1.65 22.52
N PHE A 164 -7.81 -0.53 22.22
CA PHE A 164 -6.56 -0.14 22.90
C PHE A 164 -6.72 1.08 23.81
N GLY A 165 -7.79 1.89 23.66
CA GLY A 165 -7.97 3.17 24.38
C GLY A 165 -7.32 4.33 23.63
N ASP A 166 -7.01 5.43 24.34
CA ASP A 166 -6.50 6.67 23.73
C ASP A 166 -5.01 6.68 23.38
N GLY A 167 -4.27 5.65 23.78
CA GLY A 167 -2.84 5.50 23.52
C GLY A 167 -1.94 6.61 24.08
N VAL A 168 -2.45 7.49 24.96
CA VAL A 168 -1.68 8.66 25.44
C VAL A 168 -0.60 8.25 26.45
N ASN A 169 -0.99 7.51 27.48
CA ASN A 169 -0.07 7.08 28.54
C ASN A 169 0.40 5.66 28.35
N ASP A 170 -0.47 4.80 27.86
CA ASP A 170 -0.22 3.39 27.55
C ASP A 170 -1.22 2.93 26.46
N ASN A 171 -1.04 1.71 25.98
CA ASN A 171 -1.91 1.05 25.00
C ASN A 171 -2.55 -0.23 25.58
N THR A 172 -2.74 -0.27 26.91
CA THR A 172 -3.19 -1.44 27.66
C THR A 172 -4.56 -1.21 28.27
N LYS A 173 -5.62 -1.28 27.44
CA LYS A 173 -7.01 -1.22 27.91
C LYS A 173 -7.36 -2.46 28.73
N LEU A 174 -8.10 -2.30 29.83
CA LEU A 174 -8.63 -3.42 30.60
C LEU A 174 -9.97 -3.88 30.02
N ILE A 175 -10.24 -5.19 30.03
CA ILE A 175 -11.53 -5.74 29.59
C ILE A 175 -12.73 -5.17 30.38
N SER A 176 -12.50 -4.76 31.63
CA SER A 176 -13.51 -4.13 32.49
C SER A 176 -13.84 -2.69 32.08
N GLU A 177 -13.03 -2.06 31.24
CA GLU A 177 -13.25 -0.72 30.70
C GLU A 177 -14.09 -0.72 29.44
N LEU A 178 -14.20 -1.89 28.76
CA LEU A 178 -15.09 -2.03 27.61
C LEU A 178 -16.54 -2.08 28.05
N THR A 179 -17.30 -1.03 27.72
CA THR A 179 -18.74 -0.98 27.90
C THR A 179 -19.47 -1.96 26.96
N THR A 180 -20.74 -2.23 27.21
CA THR A 180 -21.55 -3.07 26.32
C THR A 180 -21.68 -2.44 24.93
N ALA A 181 -21.89 -1.14 24.86
CA ALA A 181 -21.99 -0.41 23.58
C ALA A 181 -20.69 -0.49 22.76
N GLU A 182 -19.52 -0.32 23.39
CA GLU A 182 -18.23 -0.47 22.70
C GLU A 182 -18.01 -1.92 22.19
N ARG A 183 -18.44 -2.94 22.94
CA ARG A 183 -18.35 -4.33 22.51
C ARG A 183 -19.24 -4.63 21.30
N GLU A 184 -20.48 -4.16 21.32
CA GLU A 184 -21.40 -4.29 20.20
C GLU A 184 -20.88 -3.53 18.97
N TYR A 185 -20.33 -2.33 19.16
CA TYR A 185 -19.81 -1.52 18.09
C TYR A 185 -18.59 -2.15 17.45
N VAL A 186 -17.58 -2.58 18.21
CA VAL A 186 -16.38 -3.21 17.66
C VAL A 186 -16.68 -4.50 16.89
N ILE A 187 -17.70 -5.27 17.31
CA ILE A 187 -18.15 -6.46 16.58
C ILE A 187 -18.73 -6.06 15.22
N ALA A 188 -19.64 -5.10 15.20
CA ALA A 188 -20.27 -4.65 13.97
C ALA A 188 -19.27 -3.98 13.01
N LEU A 189 -18.31 -3.20 13.53
CA LEU A 189 -17.18 -2.66 12.74
C LEU A 189 -16.30 -3.76 12.14
N SER A 190 -16.02 -4.81 12.91
CA SER A 190 -15.23 -5.95 12.41
C SER A 190 -15.97 -6.73 11.32
N GLU A 191 -17.32 -6.76 11.36
CA GLU A 191 -18.13 -7.31 10.29
C GLU A 191 -18.07 -6.43 9.03
N VAL A 192 -18.18 -5.10 9.17
CA VAL A 192 -18.01 -4.14 8.06
C VAL A 192 -16.63 -4.29 7.43
N PHE A 193 -15.58 -4.32 8.26
CA PHE A 193 -14.21 -4.52 7.80
C PHE A 193 -14.05 -5.81 6.99
N ARG A 194 -14.53 -6.94 7.53
CA ARG A 194 -14.50 -8.23 6.86
C ARG A 194 -15.23 -8.18 5.51
N ASP A 195 -16.39 -7.55 5.46
CA ASP A 195 -17.18 -7.45 4.23
C ASP A 195 -16.45 -6.69 3.13
N TYR A 196 -15.78 -5.58 3.45
CA TYR A 196 -14.96 -4.84 2.48
C TYR A 196 -13.69 -5.61 2.09
N ALA A 197 -13.03 -6.29 3.02
CA ALA A 197 -11.86 -7.11 2.71
C ALA A 197 -12.22 -8.28 1.76
N VAL A 198 -13.35 -8.95 1.98
CA VAL A 198 -13.87 -9.99 1.08
C VAL A 198 -14.28 -9.39 -0.27
N GLN A 199 -14.95 -8.22 -0.28
CA GLN A 199 -15.32 -7.56 -1.53
C GLN A 199 -14.09 -7.23 -2.38
N LEU A 200 -13.00 -6.82 -1.75
CA LEU A 200 -11.74 -6.53 -2.44
C LEU A 200 -11.11 -7.80 -3.00
N ASP A 201 -11.04 -8.87 -2.21
CA ASP A 201 -10.55 -10.18 -2.66
C ASP A 201 -11.37 -10.72 -3.83
N ASP A 202 -12.70 -10.67 -3.74
CA ASP A 202 -13.62 -11.06 -4.82
C ASP A 202 -13.42 -10.19 -6.08
N ALA A 203 -13.15 -8.91 -5.94
CA ALA A 203 -12.90 -8.04 -7.10
C ALA A 203 -11.63 -8.42 -7.86
N TRP A 204 -10.62 -8.89 -7.16
CA TRP A 204 -9.38 -9.39 -7.78
C TRP A 204 -9.53 -10.80 -8.36
N GLN A 205 -10.31 -11.69 -7.74
CA GLN A 205 -10.34 -13.10 -8.11
C GLN A 205 -11.61 -13.55 -8.88
N VAL A 206 -12.71 -12.80 -8.77
CA VAL A 206 -14.01 -13.21 -9.34
C VAL A 206 -14.51 -12.19 -10.35
N SER A 207 -14.68 -10.92 -9.97
CA SER A 207 -15.18 -9.86 -10.84
C SER A 207 -14.83 -8.49 -10.31
N HIS A 208 -14.09 -7.68 -11.09
CA HIS A 208 -13.73 -6.32 -10.71
C HIS A 208 -14.92 -5.33 -10.69
N ASN A 209 -16.06 -5.73 -11.26
CA ASN A 209 -17.28 -4.93 -11.25
C ASN A 209 -18.46 -5.79 -10.77
N PRO A 210 -18.84 -5.68 -9.49
CA PRO A 210 -19.94 -6.49 -8.96
C PRO A 210 -21.29 -6.18 -9.59
N GLN A 211 -21.42 -5.10 -10.37
CA GLN A 211 -22.65 -4.74 -11.10
C GLN A 211 -22.72 -5.39 -12.49
N ASP A 212 -21.61 -5.93 -13.01
CA ASP A 212 -21.53 -6.61 -14.30
C ASP A 212 -21.05 -8.05 -14.11
N THR A 213 -21.95 -9.00 -14.24
CA THR A 213 -21.67 -10.44 -14.10
C THR A 213 -20.74 -11.00 -15.19
N ASN A 214 -20.42 -10.22 -16.23
CA ASN A 214 -19.48 -10.61 -17.28
C ASN A 214 -18.10 -9.93 -17.11
N ALA A 215 -17.95 -9.06 -16.12
CA ALA A 215 -16.65 -8.45 -15.85
C ALA A 215 -15.65 -9.52 -15.39
N LEU A 216 -14.43 -9.41 -15.91
CA LEU A 216 -13.33 -10.31 -15.56
C LEU A 216 -12.84 -10.06 -14.11
N PRO A 217 -12.15 -11.02 -13.48
CA PRO A 217 -11.29 -10.74 -12.33
C PRO A 217 -10.29 -9.64 -12.68
N TYR A 218 -10.00 -8.72 -11.74
CA TYR A 218 -9.00 -7.68 -12.02
C TYR A 218 -7.61 -8.27 -12.26
N ALA A 219 -7.29 -9.38 -11.58
CA ALA A 219 -6.07 -10.15 -11.82
C ALA A 219 -5.89 -10.58 -13.30
N ASP A 220 -6.98 -10.94 -13.98
CA ASP A 220 -6.90 -11.33 -15.40
C ASP A 220 -6.60 -10.13 -16.29
N LEU A 221 -7.02 -8.91 -15.92
CA LEU A 221 -6.70 -7.69 -16.66
C LEU A 221 -5.20 -7.36 -16.60
N LEU A 222 -4.55 -7.55 -15.44
CA LEU A 222 -3.11 -7.40 -15.35
C LEU A 222 -2.36 -8.44 -16.19
N LYS A 223 -2.80 -9.71 -16.13
CA LYS A 223 -2.13 -10.83 -16.81
C LYS A 223 -2.35 -10.89 -18.32
N THR A 224 -3.37 -10.19 -18.85
CA THR A 224 -3.69 -10.21 -20.28
C THR A 224 -3.76 -8.80 -20.90
N PRO A 225 -2.73 -7.93 -20.68
CA PRO A 225 -2.73 -6.59 -21.24
C PRO A 225 -2.74 -6.65 -22.77
N GLY A 226 -3.42 -5.69 -23.41
CA GLY A 226 -3.55 -5.61 -24.87
C GLY A 226 -4.49 -6.63 -25.50
N SER A 227 -5.14 -7.51 -24.75
CA SER A 227 -6.17 -8.39 -25.29
C SER A 227 -7.45 -7.61 -25.64
N ASP A 228 -8.25 -8.10 -26.60
CA ASP A 228 -9.49 -7.44 -27.06
C ASP A 228 -10.51 -7.20 -25.92
N SER A 229 -10.46 -8.01 -24.87
CA SER A 229 -11.35 -7.91 -23.70
C SER A 229 -10.81 -6.99 -22.60
N ASN A 230 -9.53 -6.57 -22.69
CA ASN A 230 -8.89 -5.72 -21.69
C ASN A 230 -8.99 -4.24 -22.10
N THR A 231 -9.86 -3.51 -21.41
CA THR A 231 -10.08 -2.08 -21.66
C THR A 231 -9.27 -1.17 -20.74
N ILE A 232 -8.50 -1.75 -19.79
CA ILE A 232 -7.74 -1.02 -18.76
C ILE A 232 -6.26 -0.98 -19.15
N TYR A 233 -5.65 -2.14 -19.42
CA TYR A 233 -4.22 -2.22 -19.74
C TYR A 233 -4.02 -2.51 -21.23
N SER A 234 -3.42 -1.55 -21.94
CA SER A 234 -3.14 -1.67 -23.37
C SER A 234 -1.86 -2.46 -23.68
N SER A 235 -0.97 -2.63 -22.70
CA SER A 235 0.34 -3.29 -22.86
C SER A 235 0.93 -3.69 -21.49
N GLU A 236 1.91 -4.60 -21.50
CA GLU A 236 2.71 -4.93 -20.29
C GLU A 236 3.41 -3.70 -19.72
N LEU A 237 3.83 -2.76 -20.58
CA LEU A 237 4.43 -1.50 -20.15
C LEU A 237 3.51 -0.74 -19.19
N ALA A 238 2.22 -0.64 -19.52
CA ALA A 238 1.25 0.06 -18.66
C ALA A 238 1.08 -0.62 -17.29
N VAL A 239 1.13 -1.95 -17.25
CA VAL A 239 1.08 -2.71 -15.98
C VAL A 239 2.33 -2.46 -15.15
N ILE A 240 3.52 -2.53 -15.74
CA ILE A 240 4.79 -2.34 -15.04
C ILE A 240 4.90 -0.90 -14.54
N GLU A 241 4.50 0.08 -15.34
CA GLU A 241 4.46 1.49 -14.96
C GLU A 241 3.57 1.72 -13.73
N GLU A 242 2.38 1.11 -13.68
CA GLU A 242 1.48 1.22 -12.54
C GLU A 242 2.05 0.58 -11.28
N LEU A 243 2.66 -0.61 -11.38
CA LEU A 243 3.33 -1.27 -10.26
C LEU A 243 4.49 -0.42 -9.69
N ILE A 244 5.33 0.16 -10.56
CA ILE A 244 6.43 1.02 -10.12
C ILE A 244 5.91 2.31 -9.48
N ASN A 245 4.87 2.91 -10.05
CA ASN A 245 4.23 4.11 -9.49
C ASN A 245 3.57 3.83 -8.15
N GLY A 246 2.98 2.65 -7.95
CA GLY A 246 2.46 2.22 -6.65
C GLY A 246 3.55 2.14 -5.58
N MET A 247 4.71 1.55 -5.91
CA MET A 247 5.87 1.54 -5.01
C MET A 247 6.35 2.96 -4.66
N ILE A 248 6.45 3.86 -5.64
CA ILE A 248 6.86 5.26 -5.42
C ILE A 248 5.85 5.98 -4.53
N GLY A 249 4.56 5.79 -4.79
CA GLY A 249 3.47 6.42 -4.06
C GLY A 249 3.52 6.11 -2.56
N ILE A 250 3.63 4.84 -2.19
CA ILE A 250 3.70 4.47 -0.77
C ILE A 250 5.02 4.88 -0.10
N VAL A 251 6.15 4.88 -0.82
CA VAL A 251 7.41 5.40 -0.26
C VAL A 251 7.31 6.89 0.04
N ASP A 252 6.67 7.67 -0.85
CA ASP A 252 6.37 9.10 -0.64
C ASP A 252 5.43 9.30 0.55
N GLU A 253 4.36 8.53 0.61
CA GLU A 253 3.37 8.63 1.67
C GLU A 253 3.95 8.30 3.05
N VAL A 254 4.71 7.22 3.18
CA VAL A 254 5.40 6.88 4.43
C VAL A 254 6.39 7.96 4.82
N GLY A 255 7.19 8.45 3.87
CA GLY A 255 8.22 9.45 4.12
C GLY A 255 7.66 10.82 4.49
N ASN A 256 6.75 11.34 3.70
CA ASN A 256 6.25 12.71 3.79
C ASN A 256 4.92 12.82 4.54
N GLY A 257 4.00 11.88 4.36
CA GLY A 257 2.69 11.85 5.01
C GLY A 257 2.74 11.25 6.41
N LYS A 258 3.00 9.93 6.48
CA LYS A 258 2.86 9.18 7.74
C LYS A 258 3.96 9.50 8.76
N ILE A 259 5.20 9.84 8.33
CA ILE A 259 6.33 10.15 9.22
C ILE A 259 6.58 11.66 9.33
N ALA A 260 6.85 12.37 8.24
CA ALA A 260 7.32 13.75 8.31
C ALA A 260 6.22 14.75 8.73
N ASP A 261 4.98 14.55 8.35
CA ASP A 261 3.88 15.46 8.73
C ASP A 261 3.65 15.50 10.27
N PRO A 262 3.46 14.36 10.99
CA PRO A 262 3.37 14.40 12.46
C PRO A 262 4.69 14.78 13.15
N PHE A 263 5.84 14.43 12.57
CA PHE A 263 7.16 14.78 13.11
C PHE A 263 7.41 16.30 13.12
N GLY A 264 6.98 17.02 12.08
CA GLY A 264 7.19 18.45 11.93
C GLY A 264 8.67 18.85 11.83
N ASP A 265 8.94 20.03 11.31
CA ASP A 265 10.30 20.57 11.14
C ASP A 265 11.03 20.93 12.44
N SER A 266 10.31 20.98 13.57
CA SER A 266 10.84 21.24 14.91
C SER A 266 10.00 20.52 15.97
N LEU A 267 10.56 20.37 17.19
CA LEU A 267 9.83 19.82 18.33
C LEU A 267 8.54 20.63 18.66
N ALA A 268 8.55 21.93 18.43
CA ALA A 268 7.40 22.78 18.67
C ALA A 268 6.26 22.57 17.65
N ASN A 269 6.57 22.01 16.49
CA ASN A 269 5.64 21.71 15.41
C ASN A 269 5.27 20.22 15.32
N ALA A 270 5.81 19.39 16.23
CA ALA A 270 5.41 18.00 16.30
C ALA A 270 3.94 17.88 16.74
N ASP A 271 3.17 17.04 16.02
CA ASP A 271 1.74 16.88 16.24
C ASP A 271 1.37 15.40 16.39
N THR A 272 1.19 14.98 17.64
CA THR A 272 0.84 13.59 17.94
C THR A 272 -0.57 13.19 17.48
N SER A 273 -1.46 14.15 17.18
CA SER A 273 -2.82 13.86 16.69
C SER A 273 -2.83 13.38 15.25
N LYS A 274 -1.73 13.61 14.52
CA LYS A 274 -1.53 13.17 13.14
C LYS A 274 -0.85 11.79 13.04
N VAL A 275 -0.44 11.21 14.16
CA VAL A 275 0.24 9.90 14.17
C VAL A 275 -0.77 8.80 13.90
N GLU A 276 -0.61 8.09 12.80
CA GLU A 276 -1.40 6.92 12.45
C GLU A 276 -1.10 5.75 13.40
N SER A 277 -2.10 4.89 13.69
CA SER A 277 -2.00 3.78 14.65
C SER A 277 -1.42 4.19 16.01
N GLN A 278 -1.80 5.40 16.45
CA GLN A 278 -1.29 5.99 17.70
C GLN A 278 -1.84 5.35 18.95
N TYR A 279 -3.02 4.70 18.87
CA TYR A 279 -3.71 4.12 20.02
C TYR A 279 -3.11 2.78 20.42
N SER A 280 -2.79 1.94 19.46
CA SER A 280 -2.13 0.64 19.62
C SER A 280 -0.62 0.73 19.77
N TRP A 281 -0.04 1.89 19.41
CA TRP A 281 1.40 2.10 19.24
C TRP A 281 2.01 1.26 18.10
N ASN A 282 1.21 0.92 17.09
CA ASN A 282 1.64 0.06 15.98
C ASN A 282 2.33 0.80 14.83
N SER A 283 2.36 2.15 14.83
CA SER A 283 2.84 2.99 13.73
C SER A 283 4.15 2.52 13.07
N LEU A 284 5.18 2.18 13.88
CA LEU A 284 6.47 1.75 13.34
C LEU A 284 6.41 0.37 12.66
N THR A 285 5.47 -0.47 13.07
CA THR A 285 5.20 -1.76 12.40
C THR A 285 4.50 -1.50 11.08
N ASP A 286 3.49 -0.64 11.08
CA ASP A 286 2.72 -0.28 9.90
C ASP A 286 3.62 0.34 8.82
N PHE A 287 4.41 1.35 9.17
CA PHE A 287 5.35 1.98 8.24
C PHE A 287 6.41 1.00 7.70
N ALA A 288 6.88 0.06 8.53
CA ALA A 288 7.79 -0.99 8.08
C ALA A 288 7.09 -2.00 7.15
N ASP A 289 5.80 -2.30 7.41
CA ASP A 289 4.99 -3.17 6.56
C ASP A 289 4.65 -2.49 5.21
N ASN A 290 4.44 -1.17 5.16
CA ASN A 290 4.31 -0.44 3.89
C ASN A 290 5.56 -0.66 3.00
N ILE A 291 6.75 -0.47 3.55
CA ILE A 291 8.00 -0.66 2.78
C ILE A 291 8.28 -2.16 2.54
N GLN A 292 7.81 -3.05 3.41
CA GLN A 292 7.81 -4.50 3.12
C GLN A 292 6.92 -4.81 1.90
N GLY A 293 5.79 -4.11 1.71
CA GLY A 293 4.98 -4.20 0.50
C GLY A 293 5.76 -3.80 -0.76
N VAL A 294 6.51 -2.69 -0.69
CA VAL A 294 7.45 -2.30 -1.77
C VAL A 294 8.46 -3.41 -2.04
N ARG A 295 9.03 -4.01 -0.98
CA ARG A 295 9.95 -5.14 -1.11
C ARG A 295 9.30 -6.35 -1.77
N ASN A 296 8.05 -6.68 -1.41
CA ASN A 296 7.32 -7.80 -1.97
C ASN A 296 7.12 -7.63 -3.49
N VAL A 297 6.71 -6.45 -3.95
CA VAL A 297 6.56 -6.14 -5.38
C VAL A 297 7.94 -6.12 -6.07
N TYR A 298 8.94 -5.52 -5.44
CA TYR A 298 10.26 -5.42 -6.03
C TYR A 298 10.92 -6.80 -6.20
N GLN A 299 10.84 -7.67 -5.20
CA GLN A 299 11.45 -9.01 -5.23
C GLN A 299 10.55 -10.10 -5.82
N GLY A 300 9.24 -9.84 -5.99
CA GLY A 300 8.28 -10.85 -6.46
C GLY A 300 7.92 -11.89 -5.39
N GLU A 301 8.05 -11.55 -4.10
CA GLU A 301 7.81 -12.47 -2.99
C GLU A 301 6.80 -11.89 -1.99
N PHE A 302 5.72 -12.62 -1.74
CA PHE A 302 4.84 -12.42 -0.60
C PHE A 302 4.98 -13.62 0.34
N ILE A 303 5.35 -13.40 1.60
CA ILE A 303 5.49 -14.44 2.65
C ILE A 303 6.52 -15.56 2.30
N GLY A 304 7.81 -15.20 2.12
CA GLY A 304 8.92 -16.18 2.10
C GLY A 304 8.75 -17.30 1.06
N GLY A 305 8.20 -16.95 -0.08
CA GLY A 305 7.97 -17.83 -1.22
C GLY A 305 9.26 -18.30 -1.89
N ALA A 306 9.12 -19.10 -2.94
CA ALA A 306 10.24 -19.44 -3.81
C ALA A 306 10.70 -18.17 -4.54
N ASP A 307 11.99 -18.11 -4.84
CA ASP A 307 12.60 -17.07 -5.70
C ASP A 307 11.86 -17.03 -7.05
N LYS A 308 11.03 -15.99 -7.23
CA LYS A 308 10.20 -15.75 -8.40
C LYS A 308 10.51 -14.37 -8.98
N GLN A 309 10.09 -14.13 -10.23
CA GLN A 309 10.37 -12.85 -10.87
C GLN A 309 9.58 -11.70 -10.24
N GLY A 310 10.32 -10.62 -9.93
CA GLY A 310 9.82 -9.33 -9.47
C GLY A 310 10.34 -8.17 -10.32
N ILE A 311 10.04 -6.94 -9.93
CA ILE A 311 10.59 -5.75 -10.60
C ILE A 311 12.13 -5.74 -10.59
N ILE A 312 12.77 -6.39 -9.62
CA ILE A 312 14.23 -6.56 -9.54
C ILE A 312 14.81 -7.21 -10.81
N ASP A 313 14.10 -8.19 -11.41
CA ASP A 313 14.56 -8.88 -12.61
C ASP A 313 14.46 -7.99 -13.85
N PHE A 314 13.41 -7.18 -13.94
CA PHE A 314 13.26 -6.16 -14.96
C PHE A 314 14.40 -5.12 -14.88
N VAL A 315 14.69 -4.62 -13.68
CA VAL A 315 15.78 -3.67 -13.46
C VAL A 315 17.14 -4.34 -13.73
N ALA A 316 17.35 -5.60 -13.30
CA ALA A 316 18.59 -6.32 -13.53
C ALA A 316 18.88 -6.62 -15.01
N ALA A 317 17.83 -6.77 -15.83
CA ALA A 317 18.00 -6.92 -17.27
C ALA A 317 18.55 -5.65 -17.95
N ALA A 318 18.29 -4.47 -17.36
CA ALA A 318 18.87 -3.20 -17.79
C ALA A 318 20.21 -2.92 -17.12
N ASP A 319 20.26 -3.03 -15.80
CA ASP A 319 21.43 -2.73 -14.95
C ASP A 319 21.40 -3.58 -13.67
N SER A 320 22.29 -4.57 -13.59
CA SER A 320 22.37 -5.49 -12.44
C SER A 320 22.89 -4.82 -11.16
N ASP A 321 23.72 -3.80 -11.26
CA ASP A 321 24.23 -3.08 -10.08
C ASP A 321 23.13 -2.17 -9.51
N LEU A 322 22.34 -1.55 -10.38
CA LEU A 322 21.16 -0.79 -10.00
C LEU A 322 20.14 -1.68 -9.26
N SER A 323 19.87 -2.87 -9.77
CA SER A 323 18.88 -3.78 -9.14
C SER A 323 19.25 -4.14 -7.71
N VAL A 324 20.52 -4.44 -7.45
CA VAL A 324 21.06 -4.73 -6.10
C VAL A 324 21.02 -3.49 -5.20
N ARG A 325 21.32 -2.31 -5.75
CA ARG A 325 21.28 -1.05 -5.00
C ARG A 325 19.87 -0.73 -4.52
N ILE A 326 18.86 -0.81 -5.39
CA ILE A 326 17.45 -0.56 -5.02
C ILE A 326 17.00 -1.55 -3.94
N ALA A 327 17.30 -2.86 -4.07
CA ALA A 327 16.98 -3.85 -3.04
C ALA A 327 17.59 -3.47 -1.68
N SER A 328 18.85 -3.00 -1.68
CA SER A 328 19.53 -2.56 -0.46
C SER A 328 18.91 -1.28 0.14
N GLU A 329 18.46 -0.33 -0.68
CA GLU A 329 17.78 0.89 -0.23
C GLU A 329 16.42 0.60 0.39
N ILE A 330 15.67 -0.37 -0.14
CA ILE A 330 14.42 -0.87 0.44
C ILE A 330 14.69 -1.49 1.83
N ASP A 331 15.64 -2.42 1.91
CA ASP A 331 16.00 -3.07 3.19
C ASP A 331 16.51 -2.05 4.23
N ASP A 332 17.34 -1.08 3.82
CA ASP A 332 17.81 -0.02 4.73
C ASP A 332 16.66 0.85 5.23
N SER A 333 15.68 1.19 4.39
CA SER A 333 14.50 1.97 4.76
C SER A 333 13.68 1.24 5.85
N ILE A 334 13.41 -0.05 5.68
CA ILE A 334 12.73 -0.88 6.70
C ILE A 334 13.52 -0.86 8.02
N LEU A 335 14.83 -1.09 7.97
CA LEU A 335 15.68 -1.12 9.16
C LEU A 335 15.73 0.25 9.87
N LYS A 336 15.74 1.36 9.13
CA LYS A 336 15.75 2.72 9.72
C LYS A 336 14.41 3.05 10.37
N ILE A 337 13.27 2.67 9.77
CA ILE A 337 11.95 2.82 10.38
C ILE A 337 11.88 2.05 11.70
N GLN A 338 12.25 0.77 11.71
CA GLN A 338 12.27 -0.06 12.92
C GLN A 338 13.21 0.49 14.00
N ALA A 339 14.34 1.07 13.60
CA ALA A 339 15.32 1.65 14.52
C ALA A 339 14.83 2.92 15.23
N ILE A 340 13.72 3.55 14.76
CA ILE A 340 13.13 4.73 15.43
C ILE A 340 12.80 4.43 16.90
N SER A 341 12.34 3.22 17.20
CA SER A 341 11.99 2.78 18.57
C SER A 341 13.17 2.85 19.56
N GLY A 342 14.41 2.78 19.08
CA GLY A 342 15.59 2.72 19.91
C GLY A 342 15.65 1.50 20.83
N SER A 343 16.56 1.52 21.80
CA SER A 343 16.77 0.38 22.72
C SER A 343 15.68 0.20 23.78
N ASN A 344 14.82 1.20 23.99
CA ASN A 344 13.75 1.23 24.98
C ASN A 344 12.36 0.99 24.37
N ASN A 345 12.29 0.58 23.11
CA ASN A 345 11.05 0.29 22.39
C ASN A 345 10.05 1.45 22.43
N MET A 346 10.55 2.69 22.24
CA MET A 346 9.73 3.89 22.25
C MET A 346 8.77 3.88 21.05
N PRO A 347 7.44 4.05 21.27
CA PRO A 347 6.49 4.14 20.17
C PRO A 347 6.69 5.45 19.39
N PHE A 348 6.31 5.47 18.10
CA PHE A 348 6.52 6.62 17.22
C PHE A 348 5.90 7.91 17.77
N ARG A 349 4.69 7.84 18.35
CA ARG A 349 4.02 8.95 19.02
C ARG A 349 4.89 9.63 20.09
N GLN A 350 5.72 8.87 20.81
CA GLN A 350 6.66 9.41 21.80
C GLN A 350 7.97 9.83 21.15
N ALA A 351 8.43 9.10 20.12
CA ALA A 351 9.68 9.38 19.44
C ALA A 351 9.70 10.76 18.76
N ILE A 352 8.57 11.25 18.23
CA ILE A 352 8.47 12.59 17.64
C ILE A 352 8.67 13.73 18.65
N LEU A 353 8.52 13.45 19.96
CA LEU A 353 8.70 14.38 21.07
C LEU A 353 10.05 14.23 21.79
N ASP A 354 10.83 13.18 21.47
CA ASP A 354 12.10 12.85 22.10
C ASP A 354 13.29 13.28 21.21
N GLU A 355 14.33 13.89 21.78
CA GLU A 355 15.46 14.41 21.01
C GLU A 355 16.19 13.30 20.24
N ASP A 356 16.50 12.18 20.89
CA ASP A 356 17.17 11.02 20.28
C ASP A 356 16.21 10.30 19.30
N GLY A 357 14.91 10.24 19.64
CA GLY A 357 13.84 9.76 18.77
C GLY A 357 13.79 10.54 17.45
N ARG A 358 13.78 11.86 17.54
CA ARG A 358 13.79 12.76 16.38
C ARG A 358 15.02 12.57 15.49
N ALA A 359 16.20 12.35 16.07
CA ALA A 359 17.41 12.07 15.30
C ALA A 359 17.30 10.75 14.49
N ARG A 360 16.68 9.71 15.09
CA ARG A 360 16.43 8.43 14.40
C ARG A 360 15.36 8.58 13.31
N ILE A 361 14.28 9.35 13.56
CA ILE A 361 13.25 9.67 12.57
C ILE A 361 13.88 10.37 11.36
N GLN A 362 14.72 11.38 11.56
CA GLN A 362 15.39 12.06 10.45
C GLN A 362 16.22 11.10 9.60
N THR A 363 16.83 10.08 10.21
CA THR A 363 17.59 9.05 9.50
C THR A 363 16.68 8.19 8.62
N ALA A 364 15.50 7.80 9.12
CA ALA A 364 14.51 7.06 8.36
C ALA A 364 13.94 7.87 7.19
N VAL A 365 13.56 9.13 7.43
CA VAL A 365 13.10 10.05 6.37
C VAL A 365 14.16 10.22 5.26
N THR A 366 15.45 10.30 5.64
CA THR A 366 16.53 10.40 4.65
C THR A 366 16.65 9.13 3.80
N ALA A 367 16.50 7.94 4.39
CA ALA A 367 16.53 6.67 3.65
C ALA A 367 15.34 6.58 2.67
N LEU A 368 14.12 6.90 3.12
CA LEU A 368 12.93 6.92 2.27
C LEU A 368 13.04 7.91 1.11
N THR A 369 13.54 9.13 1.37
CA THR A 369 13.79 10.12 0.31
C THR A 369 14.83 9.62 -0.70
N THR A 370 15.84 8.88 -0.26
CA THR A 370 16.84 8.28 -1.16
C THR A 370 16.20 7.19 -2.02
N LEU A 371 15.42 6.29 -1.43
CA LEU A 371 14.72 5.23 -2.14
C LEU A 371 13.74 5.82 -3.17
N GLN A 372 12.92 6.81 -2.78
CA GLN A 372 11.99 7.48 -3.68
C GLN A 372 12.74 8.08 -4.89
N ALA A 373 13.80 8.86 -4.63
CA ALA A 373 14.59 9.47 -5.68
C ALA A 373 15.22 8.44 -6.63
N SER A 374 15.67 7.30 -6.11
CA SER A 374 16.22 6.22 -6.92
C SER A 374 15.15 5.54 -7.79
N LEU A 375 13.95 5.29 -7.26
CA LEU A 375 12.84 4.76 -8.05
C LEU A 375 12.41 5.72 -9.17
N GLU A 376 12.28 7.01 -8.87
CA GLU A 376 11.87 8.03 -9.83
C GLU A 376 12.94 8.33 -10.89
N SER A 377 14.21 8.43 -10.49
CA SER A 377 15.28 8.94 -11.38
C SER A 377 16.03 7.82 -12.11
N ASP A 378 16.07 6.61 -11.57
CA ASP A 378 16.88 5.53 -12.10
C ASP A 378 16.03 4.36 -12.60
N VAL A 379 14.87 4.06 -11.97
CA VAL A 379 14.01 2.93 -12.39
C VAL A 379 12.96 3.36 -13.44
N ILE A 380 12.23 4.46 -13.22
CA ILE A 380 11.22 4.95 -14.19
C ILE A 380 11.79 5.14 -15.60
N PRO A 381 12.99 5.72 -15.82
CA PRO A 381 13.55 5.88 -17.15
C PRO A 381 13.73 4.56 -17.93
N LEU A 382 13.95 3.44 -17.23
CA LEU A 382 14.10 2.12 -17.86
C LEU A 382 12.87 1.70 -18.67
N LEU A 383 11.67 2.18 -18.31
CA LEU A 383 10.44 1.92 -19.06
C LEU A 383 10.54 2.42 -20.51
N SER A 384 11.21 3.55 -20.72
CA SER A 384 11.41 4.11 -22.07
C SER A 384 12.55 3.44 -22.85
N GLU A 385 13.44 2.74 -22.15
CA GLU A 385 14.58 2.01 -22.74
C GLU A 385 14.24 0.54 -23.02
N TRP A 386 13.12 0.05 -22.49
CA TRP A 386 12.69 -1.32 -22.65
C TRP A 386 12.12 -1.60 -24.02
N ASN A 387 12.73 -2.52 -24.75
CA ASN A 387 12.23 -3.06 -26.01
C ASN A 387 11.34 -4.28 -25.68
N ALA A 388 10.02 -4.06 -25.54
CA ALA A 388 9.04 -5.12 -25.30
C ALA A 388 9.09 -6.17 -26.42
N GLN A 389 9.08 -7.45 -26.05
CA GLN A 389 9.15 -8.58 -27.00
C GLN A 389 7.77 -8.96 -27.52
#